data_87a3df831dcf27fdc6aed4fbac3d6f14
#
_entry.id   87a3df831dcf27fdc6aed4fbac3d6f14
#
_cell.length_a   1.000
_cell.length_b   1.000
_cell.length_c   1.000
_cell.angle_alpha   90.00
_cell.angle_beta   90.00
_cell.angle_gamma   90.00
#
_symmetry.space_group_name_H-M   'P 1'
#
loop_
_entity.id
_entity.type
_entity.pdbx_description
1 polymer ?
#
loop_
_entity_poly.entity_id
_entity_poly.type
_entity_poly.pdbx_seq_one_letter_code
_entity_poly.pdbx_strand_id
1 'polypeptide(L)'
;MAIGVKVRKGSATNARARRAFRVRKKVSGTAARPRLVVSRSSRHLFVQVIDDTQGKTLAYASTMETDLRADKGDKTAKSKAVGALIASRAKAVGVTTVVFDRAGNKYHGRIAAVADSARENGLEF
;
A
#
# COMPACT_ATOMS: atom_id res chain seq x y z
N MET A 1 -12.63 19.34 -0.55
CA MET A 1 -13.64 18.42 -0.97
C MET A 1 -14.21 17.63 0.20
N ALA A 2 -15.45 17.70 0.35
CA ALA A 2 -16.09 16.89 1.36
C ALA A 2 -16.02 15.43 0.91
N ILE A 3 -15.47 14.63 1.74
CA ILE A 3 -15.67 13.21 1.62
C ILE A 3 -17.13 13.02 2.02
N GLY A 4 -17.95 12.51 1.12
CA GLY A 4 -19.38 12.36 1.35
C GLY A 4 -19.73 11.33 2.43
N VAL A 5 -18.86 11.13 3.39
CA VAL A 5 -19.05 10.15 4.45
C VAL A 5 -19.23 10.88 5.76
N LYS A 6 -20.41 10.75 6.35
CA LYS A 6 -20.63 11.21 7.73
C LYS A 6 -19.87 10.29 8.67
N VAL A 7 -18.95 10.89 9.40
CA VAL A 7 -18.15 10.16 10.39
C VAL A 7 -18.96 10.00 11.66
N ARG A 8 -19.26 8.76 12.03
CA ARG A 8 -19.91 8.45 13.31
C ARG A 8 -18.85 8.38 14.41
N LYS A 9 -19.13 9.04 15.52
CA LYS A 9 -18.26 9.04 16.69
C LYS A 9 -18.13 7.62 17.23
N GLY A 10 -16.89 7.18 17.49
CA GLY A 10 -16.63 5.88 18.11
C GLY A 10 -16.52 4.69 17.16
N SER A 11 -16.78 4.86 15.86
CA SER A 11 -16.64 3.76 14.89
C SER A 11 -15.17 3.53 14.53
N ALA A 12 -14.72 2.27 14.58
CA ALA A 12 -13.36 1.90 14.17
C ALA A 12 -13.12 2.20 12.68
N THR A 13 -14.11 1.96 11.83
CA THR A 13 -14.05 2.26 10.40
C THR A 13 -13.89 3.78 10.17
N ASN A 14 -14.64 4.58 10.90
CA ASN A 14 -14.55 6.03 10.78
C ASN A 14 -13.23 6.57 11.32
N ALA A 15 -12.69 5.96 12.38
CA ALA A 15 -11.38 6.32 12.92
C ALA A 15 -10.28 6.04 11.90
N ARG A 16 -10.35 4.91 11.18
CA ARG A 16 -9.41 4.59 10.10
C ARG A 16 -9.50 5.58 8.97
N ALA A 17 -10.70 5.96 8.55
CA ALA A 17 -10.91 6.95 7.49
C ALA A 17 -10.30 8.31 7.87
N ARG A 18 -10.46 8.75 9.11
CA ARG A 18 -9.83 9.98 9.61
C ARG A 18 -8.31 9.91 9.58
N ARG A 19 -7.73 8.78 10.01
CA ARG A 19 -6.27 8.58 9.97
C ARG A 19 -5.74 8.60 8.54
N ALA A 20 -6.41 7.91 7.62
CA ALA A 20 -6.05 7.89 6.22
C ALA A 20 -6.11 9.30 5.62
N PHE A 21 -7.14 10.05 5.92
CA PHE A 21 -7.29 11.43 5.46
C PHE A 21 -6.16 12.34 5.96
N ARG A 22 -5.77 12.19 7.23
CA ARG A 22 -4.65 12.96 7.79
C ARG A 22 -3.33 12.64 7.11
N VAL A 23 -3.08 11.37 6.82
CA VAL A 23 -1.88 10.94 6.10
C VAL A 23 -1.89 11.50 4.69
N ARG A 24 -3.04 11.44 3.99
CA ARG A 24 -3.17 11.93 2.62
C ARG A 24 -2.96 13.43 2.48
N LYS A 25 -3.16 14.22 3.52
CA LYS A 25 -2.82 15.65 3.51
C LYS A 25 -1.31 15.87 3.41
N LYS A 26 -0.51 14.95 3.92
CA LYS A 26 0.95 15.04 3.95
C LYS A 26 1.61 14.22 2.85
N VAL A 27 0.92 13.21 2.33
CA VAL A 27 1.46 12.25 1.37
C VAL A 27 0.74 12.42 0.03
N SER A 28 1.51 12.77 -0.99
CA SER A 28 1.02 12.88 -2.35
C SER A 28 2.07 12.31 -3.30
N GLY A 29 1.64 11.48 -4.24
CA GLY A 29 2.53 10.86 -5.21
C GLY A 29 2.67 11.71 -6.46
N THR A 30 3.88 11.76 -7.00
CA THR A 30 4.20 12.41 -8.28
C THR A 30 4.80 11.38 -9.23
N ALA A 31 5.04 11.77 -10.50
CA ALA A 31 5.69 10.88 -11.46
C ALA A 31 7.10 10.49 -11.00
N ALA A 32 7.85 11.44 -10.40
CA ALA A 32 9.21 11.20 -9.91
C ALA A 32 9.22 10.37 -8.61
N ARG A 33 8.18 10.51 -7.80
CA ARG A 33 8.08 9.83 -6.51
C ARG A 33 6.63 9.42 -6.27
N PRO A 34 6.16 8.33 -6.93
CA PRO A 34 4.79 7.86 -6.80
C PRO A 34 4.45 7.42 -5.38
N ARG A 35 3.16 7.37 -5.08
CA ARG A 35 2.67 6.93 -3.79
C ARG A 35 2.50 5.41 -3.77
N LEU A 36 3.17 4.74 -2.85
CA LEU A 36 3.01 3.31 -2.59
C LEU A 36 1.94 3.14 -1.52
N VAL A 37 0.76 2.69 -1.90
CA VAL A 37 -0.38 2.51 -1.01
C VAL A 37 -0.52 1.04 -0.63
N VAL A 38 -0.59 0.77 0.66
CA VAL A 38 -0.87 -0.57 1.18
C VAL A 38 -2.26 -0.56 1.81
N SER A 39 -3.17 -1.35 1.24
CA SER A 39 -4.52 -1.53 1.76
C SER A 39 -4.70 -2.98 2.16
N ARG A 40 -5.38 -3.23 3.27
CA ARG A 40 -5.63 -4.59 3.72
C ARG A 40 -7.10 -4.80 4.06
N SER A 41 -7.58 -6.01 3.76
CA SER A 41 -8.82 -6.53 4.29
C SER A 41 -8.51 -7.66 5.28
N SER A 42 -9.54 -8.30 5.84
CA SER A 42 -9.35 -9.43 6.75
C SER A 42 -8.61 -10.61 6.11
N ARG A 43 -8.76 -10.79 4.80
CA ARG A 43 -8.21 -11.94 4.06
C ARG A 43 -7.02 -11.60 3.17
N HIS A 44 -6.97 -10.40 2.64
CA HIS A 44 -6.04 -10.04 1.58
C HIS A 44 -5.36 -8.71 1.82
N LEU A 45 -4.25 -8.54 1.15
CA LEU A 45 -3.46 -7.33 1.16
C LEU A 45 -3.28 -6.87 -0.28
N PHE A 46 -3.46 -5.56 -0.51
CA PHE A 46 -3.36 -4.94 -1.82
C PHE A 46 -2.33 -3.83 -1.76
N VAL A 47 -1.47 -3.77 -2.76
CA VAL A 47 -0.44 -2.75 -2.87
C VAL A 47 -0.50 -2.11 -4.25
N GLN A 48 -0.47 -0.78 -4.31
CA GLN A 48 -0.49 -0.04 -5.56
C GLN A 48 0.57 1.06 -5.53
N VAL A 49 1.19 1.30 -6.67
CA VAL A 49 2.06 2.46 -6.89
C VAL A 49 1.31 3.43 -7.79
N ILE A 50 0.98 4.60 -7.27
CA ILE A 50 0.06 5.56 -7.92
C ILE A 50 0.75 6.89 -8.15
N ASP A 51 0.62 7.41 -9.37
CA ASP A 51 0.95 8.80 -9.71
C ASP A 51 -0.33 9.64 -9.51
N ASP A 52 -0.38 10.39 -8.41
CA ASP A 52 -1.54 11.21 -8.06
C ASP A 52 -1.73 12.39 -9.01
N THR A 53 -0.68 12.84 -9.70
CA THR A 53 -0.78 13.96 -10.65
C THR A 53 -1.58 13.58 -11.90
N GLN A 54 -1.57 12.28 -12.26
CA GLN A 54 -2.30 11.75 -13.42
C GLN A 54 -3.46 10.84 -13.01
N GLY A 55 -3.59 10.53 -11.73
CA GLY A 55 -4.59 9.59 -11.24
C GLY A 55 -4.37 8.17 -11.80
N LYS A 56 -3.12 7.78 -12.03
CA LYS A 56 -2.79 6.54 -12.72
C LYS A 56 -2.06 5.57 -11.81
N THR A 57 -2.50 4.31 -11.81
CA THR A 57 -1.78 3.21 -11.12
C THR A 57 -0.66 2.71 -12.04
N LEU A 58 0.57 2.83 -11.56
CA LEU A 58 1.77 2.44 -12.32
C LEU A 58 2.13 0.97 -12.11
N ALA A 59 1.89 0.44 -10.92
CA ALA A 59 2.16 -0.95 -10.59
C ALA A 59 1.18 -1.42 -9.52
N TYR A 60 0.92 -2.72 -9.48
CA TYR A 60 -0.06 -3.32 -8.59
C TYR A 60 0.40 -4.72 -8.19
N ALA A 61 0.14 -5.10 -6.94
CA ALA A 61 0.36 -6.46 -6.45
C ALA A 61 -0.65 -6.77 -5.34
N SER A 62 -1.00 -8.05 -5.19
CA SER A 62 -2.00 -8.46 -4.22
C SER A 62 -1.77 -9.92 -3.81
N THR A 63 -2.18 -10.27 -2.59
CA THR A 63 -2.22 -11.66 -2.13
C THR A 63 -3.30 -12.48 -2.84
N MET A 64 -4.19 -11.83 -3.60
CA MET A 64 -5.21 -12.53 -4.40
C MET A 64 -4.66 -13.13 -5.70
N GLU A 65 -3.43 -12.80 -6.09
CA GLU A 65 -2.83 -13.36 -7.30
C GLU A 65 -2.65 -14.87 -7.17
N THR A 66 -2.80 -15.58 -8.27
CA THR A 66 -2.86 -17.05 -8.29
C THR A 66 -1.71 -17.71 -7.55
N ASP A 67 -0.48 -17.25 -7.79
CA ASP A 67 0.72 -17.81 -7.16
C ASP A 67 0.72 -17.61 -5.64
N LEU A 68 0.28 -16.44 -5.18
CA LEU A 68 0.24 -16.11 -3.76
C LEU A 68 -0.95 -16.75 -3.05
N ARG A 69 -2.07 -16.92 -3.73
CA ARG A 69 -3.23 -17.62 -3.18
C ARG A 69 -2.95 -19.09 -2.92
N ALA A 70 -2.19 -19.71 -3.81
CA ALA A 70 -1.80 -21.11 -3.70
C ALA A 70 -0.74 -21.36 -2.63
N ASP A 71 -0.02 -20.32 -2.21
CA ASP A 71 1.00 -20.42 -1.17
C ASP A 71 0.33 -20.71 0.19
N LYS A 72 0.82 -21.74 0.87
CA LYS A 72 0.34 -22.14 2.20
C LYS A 72 1.02 -21.36 3.35
N GLY A 73 1.87 -20.40 3.03
CA GLY A 73 2.52 -19.55 4.01
C GLY A 73 1.53 -18.72 4.82
N ASP A 74 1.96 -18.22 5.97
CA ASP A 74 1.14 -17.35 6.80
C ASP A 74 0.96 -15.98 6.15
N LYS A 75 0.12 -15.14 6.76
CA LYS A 75 -0.20 -13.83 6.21
C LYS A 75 1.02 -12.91 6.15
N THR A 76 1.94 -13.03 7.10
CA THR A 76 3.19 -12.25 7.12
C THR A 76 4.12 -12.66 5.98
N ALA A 77 4.28 -13.97 5.74
CA ALA A 77 5.09 -14.48 4.64
C ALA A 77 4.52 -14.03 3.29
N LYS A 78 3.20 -14.07 3.11
CA LYS A 78 2.54 -13.57 1.90
C LYS A 78 2.74 -12.07 1.72
N SER A 79 2.73 -11.31 2.81
CA SER A 79 2.99 -9.87 2.77
C SER A 79 4.41 -9.56 2.29
N LYS A 80 5.40 -10.32 2.73
CA LYS A 80 6.77 -10.19 2.23
C LYS A 80 6.85 -10.50 0.74
N ALA A 81 6.16 -11.53 0.27
CA ALA A 81 6.11 -11.89 -1.14
C ALA A 81 5.48 -10.76 -1.98
N VAL A 82 4.41 -10.15 -1.48
CA VAL A 82 3.77 -8.99 -2.14
C VAL A 82 4.73 -7.81 -2.21
N GLY A 83 5.47 -7.54 -1.13
CA GLY A 83 6.47 -6.47 -1.10
C GLY A 83 7.57 -6.66 -2.14
N ALA A 84 8.09 -7.88 -2.28
CA ALA A 84 9.07 -8.21 -3.30
C ALA A 84 8.49 -8.05 -4.71
N LEU A 85 7.25 -8.50 -4.90
CA LEU A 85 6.57 -8.44 -6.19
C LEU A 85 6.32 -7.00 -6.62
N ILE A 86 5.82 -6.14 -5.73
CA ILE A 86 5.56 -4.74 -6.07
C ILE A 86 6.86 -3.99 -6.37
N ALA A 87 7.94 -4.28 -5.66
CA ALA A 87 9.25 -3.70 -5.92
C ALA A 87 9.73 -4.07 -7.33
N SER A 88 9.61 -5.34 -7.71
CA SER A 88 9.97 -5.82 -9.04
C SER A 88 9.15 -5.13 -10.13
N ARG A 89 7.84 -5.05 -9.94
CA ARG A 89 6.92 -4.43 -10.91
C ARG A 89 7.14 -2.92 -11.02
N ALA A 90 7.42 -2.24 -9.92
CA ALA A 90 7.72 -0.82 -9.91
C ALA A 90 9.00 -0.54 -10.71
N LYS A 91 10.05 -1.32 -10.48
CA LYS A 91 11.30 -1.18 -11.23
C LYS A 91 11.11 -1.42 -12.72
N ALA A 92 10.26 -2.37 -13.10
CA ALA A 92 9.96 -2.68 -14.49
C ALA A 92 9.34 -1.48 -15.23
N VAL A 93 8.65 -0.59 -14.53
CA VAL A 93 8.10 0.66 -15.09
C VAL A 93 8.95 1.88 -14.76
N GLY A 94 10.18 1.68 -14.29
CA GLY A 94 11.14 2.76 -14.05
C GLY A 94 10.99 3.49 -12.72
N VAL A 95 10.23 2.94 -11.77
CA VAL A 95 10.03 3.54 -10.46
C VAL A 95 11.00 2.92 -9.46
N THR A 96 11.83 3.76 -8.83
CA THR A 96 12.79 3.33 -7.80
C THR A 96 12.55 4.00 -6.46
N THR A 97 11.92 5.17 -6.44
CA THR A 97 11.64 5.94 -5.22
C THR A 97 10.14 6.14 -5.09
N VAL A 98 9.60 5.91 -3.90
CA VAL A 98 8.16 6.05 -3.62
C VAL A 98 7.93 6.77 -2.30
N VAL A 99 6.71 7.26 -2.10
CA VAL A 99 6.22 7.77 -0.83
C VAL A 99 5.29 6.72 -0.24
N PHE A 100 5.56 6.27 0.98
CA PHE A 100 4.78 5.21 1.59
C PHE A 100 3.49 5.75 2.21
N ASP A 101 2.35 5.16 1.82
CA ASP A 101 1.03 5.47 2.39
C ASP A 101 0.43 4.19 2.98
N ARG A 102 0.34 4.14 4.28
CA ARG A 102 -0.21 2.99 5.02
C ARG A 102 -1.74 2.99 5.11
N ALA A 103 -2.42 3.93 4.47
CA ALA A 103 -3.89 4.01 4.40
C ALA A 103 -4.57 4.03 5.78
N GLY A 104 -3.98 4.73 6.76
CA GLY A 104 -4.52 4.84 8.11
C GLY A 104 -4.30 3.62 9.00
N ASN A 105 -3.63 2.58 8.51
CA ASN A 105 -3.26 1.41 9.31
C ASN A 105 -1.97 1.67 10.08
N LYS A 106 -1.77 0.96 11.19
CA LYS A 106 -0.51 1.05 11.94
C LYS A 106 0.63 0.44 11.13
N TYR A 107 1.82 1.02 11.23
CA TYR A 107 3.03 0.44 10.67
C TYR A 107 3.47 -0.73 11.55
N HIS A 108 2.82 -1.88 11.34
CA HIS A 108 2.96 -3.05 12.19
C HIS A 108 2.53 -4.30 11.42
N GLY A 109 3.08 -5.46 11.79
CA GLY A 109 2.69 -6.75 11.26
C GLY A 109 2.84 -6.82 9.73
N ARG A 110 1.75 -7.11 9.04
CA ARG A 110 1.73 -7.27 7.58
C ARG A 110 2.14 -6.01 6.82
N ILE A 111 1.73 -4.85 7.30
CA ILE A 111 2.07 -3.57 6.66
C ILE A 111 3.58 -3.34 6.73
N ALA A 112 4.18 -3.55 7.89
CA ALA A 112 5.62 -3.44 8.07
C ALA A 112 6.37 -4.47 7.23
N ALA A 113 5.85 -5.71 7.13
CA ALA A 113 6.46 -6.77 6.33
C ALA A 113 6.54 -6.40 4.84
N VAL A 114 5.47 -5.80 4.29
CA VAL A 114 5.46 -5.31 2.91
C VAL A 114 6.50 -4.22 2.72
N ALA A 115 6.53 -3.23 3.60
CA ALA A 115 7.45 -2.10 3.50
C ALA A 115 8.91 -2.56 3.57
N ASP A 116 9.24 -3.41 4.54
CA ASP A 116 10.59 -3.92 4.73
C ASP A 116 11.03 -4.75 3.51
N SER A 117 10.17 -5.61 3.01
CA SER A 117 10.44 -6.43 1.83
C SER A 117 10.63 -5.57 0.58
N ALA A 118 9.82 -4.56 0.39
CA ALA A 118 9.96 -3.64 -0.75
C ALA A 118 11.30 -2.90 -0.68
N ARG A 119 11.73 -2.46 0.51
CA ARG A 119 13.03 -1.83 0.71
C ARG A 119 14.18 -2.78 0.44
N GLU A 120 14.11 -4.01 0.91
CA GLU A 120 15.11 -5.05 0.66
C GLU A 120 15.26 -5.34 -0.83
N ASN A 121 14.19 -5.20 -1.60
CA ASN A 121 14.19 -5.44 -3.04
C ASN A 121 14.46 -4.18 -3.85
N GLY A 122 14.86 -3.09 -3.22
CA GLY A 122 15.45 -1.95 -3.88
C GLY A 122 14.59 -0.70 -4.03
N LEU A 123 13.38 -0.67 -3.49
CA LEU A 123 12.61 0.57 -3.45
C LEU A 123 13.13 1.47 -2.33
N GLU A 124 13.19 2.76 -2.62
CA GLU A 124 13.63 3.78 -1.67
C GLU A 124 12.42 4.56 -1.13
N PHE A 125 12.31 4.60 0.18
CA PHE A 125 11.31 5.42 0.87
C PHE A 125 11.57 5.49 2.37
#